data_24529a739aa5fdb01bc27de0f3dcba65
#
_entry.id   24529a739aa5fdb01bc27de0f3dcba65
#
_cell.length_a   1.000
_cell.length_b   1.000
_cell.length_c   1.000
_cell.angle_alpha   90.00
_cell.angle_beta   90.00
_cell.angle_gamma   90.00
#
_symmetry.space_group_name_H-M   'P 1'
#
loop_
_entity.id
_entity.type
_entity.pdbx_description
1 polymer ?
#
loop_
_entity_poly.entity_id
_entity_poly.type
_entity_poly.pdbx_seq_one_letter_code
_entity_poly.pdbx_strand_id
1 'polypeptide(L)'
;MAWEIWFTLAIVITVLVTLATTPAPTEVVLLGAMIVLSVAGVISPHQALSGFSSPGVMTVAALYVVVAGLRETGMIAWFSQLVFGRPRSLLSAQAKLFTASSLLSTVINNTPVVAMFIPIAQ
;
A
#
# COMPACT_ATOMS: atom_id res chain seq x y z
N MET A 1 23.04 12.31 -19.91
CA MET A 1 22.82 12.32 -18.43
C MET A 1 21.83 13.41 -17.97
N ALA A 2 21.91 14.64 -18.44
CA ALA A 2 20.94 15.66 -18.03
C ALA A 2 19.52 15.42 -18.58
N TRP A 3 19.37 14.84 -19.75
CA TRP A 3 18.08 14.55 -20.36
C TRP A 3 17.30 13.46 -19.59
N GLU A 4 17.99 12.48 -18.99
CA GLU A 4 17.39 11.40 -18.20
C GLU A 4 16.70 11.94 -16.95
N ILE A 5 17.32 12.94 -16.31
CA ILE A 5 16.76 13.61 -15.13
C ILE A 5 15.46 14.33 -15.50
N TRP A 6 15.49 15.10 -16.57
CA TRP A 6 14.32 15.85 -17.03
C TRP A 6 13.21 14.93 -17.53
N PHE A 7 13.59 13.86 -18.24
CA PHE A 7 12.63 12.87 -18.72
C PHE A 7 11.97 12.14 -17.55
N THR A 8 12.73 11.69 -16.57
CA THR A 8 12.21 11.04 -15.36
C THR A 8 11.30 12.00 -14.57
N LEU A 9 11.70 13.24 -14.41
CA LEU A 9 10.89 14.27 -13.75
C LEU A 9 9.55 14.47 -14.47
N ALA A 10 9.56 14.55 -15.80
CA ALA A 10 8.35 14.67 -16.61
C ALA A 10 7.42 13.47 -16.43
N ILE A 11 7.97 12.26 -16.42
CA ILE A 11 7.19 11.03 -16.17
C ILE A 11 6.58 11.04 -14.75
N VAL A 12 7.35 11.40 -13.73
CA VAL A 12 6.85 11.47 -12.35
C VAL A 12 5.71 12.49 -12.24
N ILE A 13 5.87 13.67 -12.81
CA ILE A 13 4.81 14.70 -12.82
C ILE A 13 3.58 14.18 -13.57
N THR A 14 3.76 13.53 -14.72
CA THR A 14 2.65 12.96 -15.48
C THR A 14 1.90 11.89 -14.68
N VAL A 15 2.61 11.00 -13.99
CA VAL A 15 2.01 9.99 -13.10
C VAL A 15 1.20 10.65 -12.00
N LEU A 16 1.77 11.65 -11.31
CA LEU A 16 1.07 12.34 -10.22
C LEU A 16 -0.18 13.07 -10.72
N VAL A 17 -0.10 13.76 -11.84
CA VAL A 17 -1.24 14.44 -12.46
C VAL A 17 -2.31 13.43 -12.87
N THR A 18 -1.93 12.33 -13.51
CA THR A 18 -2.86 11.27 -13.92
C THR A 18 -3.59 10.67 -12.74
N LEU A 19 -2.87 10.36 -11.67
CA LEU A 19 -3.47 9.81 -10.44
C LEU A 19 -4.36 10.81 -9.71
N ALA A 20 -4.05 12.10 -9.80
CA ALA A 20 -4.85 13.16 -9.17
C ALA A 20 -6.12 13.51 -9.95
N THR A 21 -6.09 13.41 -11.27
CA THR A 21 -7.17 13.90 -12.14
C THR A 21 -8.03 12.80 -12.77
N THR A 22 -7.55 11.57 -12.78
CA THR A 22 -8.20 10.45 -13.47
C THR A 22 -8.45 9.29 -12.50
N PRO A 23 -9.61 8.62 -12.55
CA PRO A 23 -9.89 7.43 -11.75
C PRO A 23 -9.21 6.18 -12.33
N ALA A 24 -8.01 6.32 -12.89
CA ALA A 24 -7.25 5.22 -13.46
C ALA A 24 -6.70 4.32 -12.35
N PRO A 25 -6.66 2.99 -12.55
CA PRO A 25 -6.03 2.09 -11.60
C PRO A 25 -4.56 2.46 -11.39
N THR A 26 -4.16 2.66 -10.14
CA THR A 26 -2.81 3.08 -9.78
C THR A 26 -1.74 2.15 -10.33
N GLU A 27 -1.98 0.85 -10.26
CA GLU A 27 -1.09 -0.19 -10.77
C GLU A 27 -0.83 -0.06 -12.27
N VAL A 28 -1.84 0.26 -13.06
CA VAL A 28 -1.71 0.44 -14.52
C VAL A 28 -0.88 1.67 -14.84
N VAL A 29 -1.10 2.77 -14.12
CA VAL A 29 -0.35 4.03 -14.31
C VAL A 29 1.12 3.83 -13.95
N LEU A 30 1.41 3.18 -12.82
CA LEU A 30 2.78 2.93 -12.36
C LEU A 30 3.52 1.93 -13.26
N LEU A 31 2.85 0.85 -13.69
CA LEU A 31 3.43 -0.11 -14.63
C LEU A 31 3.71 0.53 -15.98
N GLY A 32 2.79 1.37 -16.46
CA GLY A 32 2.99 2.13 -17.70
C GLY A 32 4.20 3.06 -17.62
N ALA A 33 4.37 3.79 -16.53
CA ALA A 33 5.53 4.65 -16.30
C ALA A 33 6.84 3.84 -16.26
N MET A 34 6.84 2.70 -15.58
CA MET A 34 7.98 1.79 -15.51
C MET A 34 8.38 1.28 -16.91
N ILE A 35 7.41 0.88 -17.74
CA ILE A 35 7.65 0.43 -19.10
C ILE A 35 8.24 1.55 -19.95
N VAL A 36 7.68 2.77 -19.87
CA VAL A 36 8.18 3.93 -20.63
C VAL A 36 9.62 4.26 -20.26
N LEU A 37 9.96 4.28 -18.96
CA LEU A 37 11.33 4.52 -18.49
C LEU A 37 12.30 3.41 -18.93
N SER A 38 11.83 2.18 -18.98
CA SER A 38 12.64 1.04 -19.42
C SER A 38 12.89 1.07 -20.94
N VAL A 39 11.86 1.37 -21.74
CA VAL A 39 11.99 1.50 -23.20
C VAL A 39 12.85 2.69 -23.59
N ALA A 40 12.75 3.79 -22.84
CA ALA A 40 13.61 4.97 -23.03
C ALA A 40 15.08 4.73 -22.62
N GLY A 41 15.40 3.58 -22.02
CA GLY A 41 16.75 3.23 -21.60
C GLY A 41 17.23 3.94 -20.33
N VAL A 42 16.34 4.60 -19.62
CA VAL A 42 16.66 5.27 -18.34
C VAL A 42 16.92 4.25 -17.24
N ILE A 43 16.14 3.18 -17.23
CA ILE A 43 16.31 2.04 -16.32
C ILE A 43 16.43 0.74 -17.14
N SER A 44 17.26 -0.20 -16.67
CA SER A 44 17.34 -1.51 -17.30
C SER A 44 16.10 -2.36 -16.93
N PRO A 45 15.70 -3.33 -17.77
CA PRO A 45 14.62 -4.26 -17.43
C PRO A 45 14.83 -4.99 -16.10
N HIS A 46 16.06 -5.34 -15.80
CA HIS A 46 16.42 -5.96 -14.52
C HIS A 46 16.15 -5.02 -13.33
N GLN A 47 16.54 -3.75 -13.45
CA GLN A 47 16.25 -2.74 -12.41
C GLN A 47 14.76 -2.49 -12.26
N ALA A 48 14.01 -2.42 -13.36
CA ALA A 48 12.57 -2.26 -13.34
C ALA A 48 11.88 -3.40 -12.59
N LEU A 49 12.29 -4.64 -12.81
CA LEU A 49 11.69 -5.82 -12.19
C LEU A 49 12.21 -6.10 -10.77
N SER A 50 13.40 -5.61 -10.42
CA SER A 50 13.99 -5.85 -9.09
C SER A 50 13.16 -5.30 -7.94
N GLY A 51 12.37 -4.25 -8.19
CA GLY A 51 11.45 -3.68 -7.22
C GLY A 51 10.39 -4.68 -6.73
N PHE A 52 9.92 -5.57 -7.61
CA PHE A 52 8.92 -6.59 -7.25
C PHE A 52 9.46 -7.68 -6.33
N SER A 53 10.75 -7.94 -6.35
CA SER A 53 11.41 -8.92 -5.48
C SER A 53 12.07 -8.30 -4.25
N SER A 54 11.83 -7.03 -4.00
CA SER A 54 12.38 -6.36 -2.82
C SER A 54 11.82 -6.99 -1.53
N PRO A 55 12.62 -7.09 -0.45
CA PRO A 55 12.15 -7.65 0.82
C PRO A 55 10.87 -6.99 1.35
N GLY A 56 10.71 -5.69 1.15
CA GLY A 56 9.52 -4.96 1.55
C GLY A 56 8.26 -5.41 0.80
N VAL A 57 8.34 -5.55 -0.52
CA VAL A 57 7.21 -6.03 -1.35
C VAL A 57 6.86 -7.47 -1.00
N MET A 58 7.86 -8.33 -0.82
CA MET A 58 7.64 -9.73 -0.43
C MET A 58 6.99 -9.84 0.94
N THR A 59 7.39 -9.00 1.89
CA THR A 59 6.77 -8.94 3.23
C THR A 59 5.30 -8.53 3.13
N VAL A 60 4.99 -7.49 2.36
CA VAL A 60 3.60 -7.05 2.14
C VAL A 60 2.78 -8.14 1.48
N ALA A 61 3.31 -8.82 0.45
CA ALA A 61 2.63 -9.93 -0.20
C ALA A 61 2.31 -11.06 0.77
N ALA A 62 3.29 -11.47 1.59
CA ALA A 62 3.10 -12.49 2.62
C ALA A 62 2.03 -12.07 3.64
N LEU A 63 2.04 -10.82 4.07
CA LEU A 63 1.03 -10.27 4.99
C LEU A 63 -0.37 -10.30 4.39
N TYR A 64 -0.54 -9.99 3.10
CA TYR A 64 -1.85 -10.10 2.44
C TYR A 64 -2.38 -11.53 2.45
N VAL A 65 -1.51 -12.53 2.23
CA VAL A 65 -1.90 -13.95 2.31
C VAL A 65 -2.34 -14.31 3.72
N VAL A 66 -1.59 -13.89 4.74
CA VAL A 66 -1.94 -14.13 6.16
C VAL A 66 -3.26 -13.46 6.51
N VAL A 67 -3.45 -12.21 6.13
CA VAL A 67 -4.70 -11.45 6.39
C VAL A 67 -5.89 -12.11 5.68
N ALA A 68 -5.71 -12.60 4.46
CA ALA A 68 -6.74 -13.35 3.74
C ALA A 68 -7.14 -14.61 4.50
N GLY A 69 -6.17 -15.38 5.00
CA GLY A 69 -6.43 -16.54 5.84
C GLY A 69 -7.17 -16.22 7.15
N LEU A 70 -6.77 -15.14 7.82
CA LEU A 70 -7.44 -14.66 9.04
C LEU A 70 -8.88 -14.20 8.77
N ARG A 71 -9.13 -13.63 7.59
CA ARG A 71 -10.46 -13.21 7.16
C ARG A 71 -11.38 -14.42 6.92
N GLU A 72 -10.88 -15.42 6.19
CA GLU A 72 -11.62 -16.65 5.91
C GLU A 72 -11.98 -17.45 7.19
N THR A 73 -11.12 -17.45 8.17
CA THR A 73 -11.33 -18.13 9.47
C THR A 73 -12.23 -17.37 10.44
N GLY A 74 -12.59 -16.11 10.11
CA GLY A 74 -13.38 -15.24 11.00
C GLY A 74 -12.59 -14.67 12.19
N MET A 75 -11.29 -14.89 12.26
CA MET A 75 -10.45 -14.38 13.36
C MET A 75 -10.41 -12.86 13.40
N ILE A 76 -10.47 -12.20 12.26
CA ILE A 76 -10.52 -10.74 12.20
C ILE A 76 -11.78 -10.21 12.88
N ALA A 77 -12.92 -10.82 12.64
CA ALA A 77 -14.18 -10.44 13.27
C ALA A 77 -14.13 -10.62 14.78
N TRP A 78 -13.58 -11.76 15.23
CA TRP A 78 -13.41 -12.06 16.66
C TRP A 78 -12.45 -11.04 17.33
N PHE A 79 -11.29 -10.79 16.71
CA PHE A 79 -10.31 -9.83 17.21
C PHE A 79 -10.86 -8.40 17.22
N SER A 80 -11.60 -8.03 16.18
CA SER A 80 -12.28 -6.74 16.10
C SER A 80 -13.27 -6.55 17.26
N GLN A 81 -14.06 -7.56 17.58
CA GLN A 81 -14.97 -7.53 18.70
C GLN A 81 -14.25 -7.44 20.05
N LEU A 82 -13.10 -8.11 20.18
CA LEU A 82 -12.31 -8.09 21.40
C LEU A 82 -11.67 -6.71 21.65
N VAL A 83 -11.10 -6.10 20.61
CA VAL A 83 -10.36 -4.83 20.72
C VAL A 83 -11.30 -3.62 20.69
N PHE A 84 -12.27 -3.63 19.80
CA PHE A 84 -13.14 -2.47 19.57
C PHE A 84 -14.49 -2.57 20.27
N GLY A 85 -14.92 -3.78 20.62
CA GLY A 85 -16.24 -4.03 21.17
C GLY A 85 -17.35 -3.59 20.20
N ARG A 86 -18.46 -3.12 20.76
CA ARG A 86 -19.55 -2.50 19.97
C ARG A 86 -19.41 -0.98 20.07
N PRO A 87 -18.84 -0.29 19.07
CA PRO A 87 -18.74 1.16 19.10
C PRO A 87 -20.13 1.77 19.04
N ARG A 88 -20.42 2.67 19.98
CA ARG A 88 -21.73 3.35 20.06
C ARG A 88 -21.86 4.49 19.05
N SER A 89 -20.76 4.95 18.45
CA SER A 89 -20.76 6.03 17.46
C SER A 89 -19.56 5.88 16.51
N LEU A 90 -19.69 6.47 15.34
CA LEU A 90 -18.62 6.52 14.33
C LEU A 90 -17.33 7.17 14.89
N LEU A 91 -17.49 8.23 15.67
CA LEU A 91 -16.39 8.94 16.30
C LEU A 91 -15.61 8.05 17.28
N SER A 92 -16.33 7.25 18.08
CA SER A 92 -15.74 6.29 19.02
C SER A 92 -14.99 5.18 18.29
N ALA A 93 -15.51 4.69 17.14
CA ALA A 93 -14.85 3.71 16.32
C ALA A 93 -13.56 4.26 15.71
N GLN A 94 -13.60 5.46 15.17
CA GLN A 94 -12.44 6.14 14.61
C GLN A 94 -11.36 6.42 15.67
N ALA A 95 -11.74 6.88 16.85
CA ALA A 95 -10.81 7.14 17.93
C ALA A 95 -10.10 5.86 18.40
N LYS A 96 -10.82 4.75 18.54
CA LYS A 96 -10.25 3.44 18.90
C LYS A 96 -9.31 2.91 17.81
N LEU A 97 -9.70 3.01 16.54
CA LEU A 97 -8.88 2.63 15.40
C LEU A 97 -7.58 3.43 15.34
N PHE A 98 -7.69 4.75 15.50
CA PHE A 98 -6.54 5.65 15.51
C PHE A 98 -5.58 5.32 16.65
N THR A 99 -6.12 5.15 17.87
CA THR A 99 -5.31 4.83 19.05
C THR A 99 -4.62 3.48 18.90
N ALA A 100 -5.33 2.44 18.46
CA ALA A 100 -4.77 1.11 18.26
C ALA A 100 -3.70 1.11 17.16
N SER A 101 -3.95 1.77 16.04
CA SER A 101 -2.98 1.91 14.95
C SER A 101 -1.73 2.67 15.38
N SER A 102 -1.91 3.76 16.13
CA SER A 102 -0.78 4.57 16.62
C SER A 102 0.09 3.81 17.61
N LEU A 103 -0.52 3.08 18.53
CA LEU A 103 0.21 2.26 19.50
C LEU A 103 0.98 1.12 18.80
N LEU A 104 0.33 0.42 17.87
CA LEU A 104 0.98 -0.65 17.11
C LEU A 104 2.10 -0.13 16.20
N SER A 105 1.90 1.03 15.58
CA SER A 105 2.92 1.68 14.74
C SER A 105 4.15 2.12 15.50
N THR A 106 4.05 2.35 16.80
CA THR A 106 5.20 2.69 17.65
C THR A 106 6.13 1.49 17.86
N VAL A 107 5.57 0.29 17.84
CA VAL A 107 6.31 -0.96 18.12
C VAL A 107 6.63 -1.73 16.85
N ILE A 108 5.77 -1.67 15.84
CA ILE A 108 5.85 -2.44 14.60
C ILE A 108 5.87 -1.47 13.42
N ASN A 109 6.60 -1.83 12.36
CA ASN A 109 6.60 -1.06 11.11
C ASN A 109 5.15 -0.83 10.60
N ASN A 110 4.87 0.38 10.11
CA ASN A 110 3.53 0.82 9.70
C ASN A 110 2.85 -0.06 8.65
N THR A 111 3.61 -0.63 7.72
CA THR A 111 3.06 -1.42 6.61
C THR A 111 2.24 -2.63 7.08
N PRO A 112 2.74 -3.50 7.97
CA PRO A 112 1.95 -4.60 8.52
C PRO A 112 0.71 -4.13 9.29
N VAL A 113 0.83 -3.03 10.04
CA VAL A 113 -0.28 -2.50 10.83
C VAL A 113 -1.41 -2.02 9.93
N VAL A 114 -1.10 -1.26 8.90
CA VAL A 114 -2.11 -0.79 7.94
C VAL A 114 -2.77 -1.95 7.22
N ALA A 115 -1.99 -2.93 6.75
CA ALA A 115 -2.52 -4.11 6.07
C ALA A 115 -3.49 -4.91 6.95
N MET A 116 -3.21 -5.00 8.27
CA MET A 116 -4.07 -5.69 9.22
C MET A 116 -5.39 -4.95 9.47
N PHE A 117 -5.38 -3.61 9.50
CA PHE A 117 -6.55 -2.81 9.84
C PHE A 117 -7.45 -2.47 8.64
N ILE A 118 -6.97 -2.55 7.40
CA ILE A 118 -7.80 -2.30 6.21
C ILE A 118 -9.10 -3.12 6.19
N PRO A 119 -9.08 -4.46 6.40
CA PRO A 119 -10.31 -5.25 6.37
C PRO A 119 -11.23 -4.98 7.57
N ILE A 120 -10.73 -4.40 8.66
CA ILE A 120 -11.53 -4.07 9.85
C ILE A 120 -12.29 -2.75 9.64
N ALA A 121 -11.73 -1.83 8.83
CA ALA A 121 -12.30 -0.52 8.57
C ALA A 121 -13.40 -0.52 7.49
N GLN A 122 -13.53 -1.62 6.73
CA GLN A 122 -14.58 -1.83 5.71
C GLN A 122 -15.79 -2.52 6.33
#